data_4755af49a70e3823a9ddb55a94addb0a
#
_entry.id   4755af49a70e3823a9ddb55a94addb0a
#
_cell.length_a   1.000
_cell.length_b   1.000
_cell.length_c   1.000
_cell.angle_alpha   90.00
_cell.angle_beta   90.00
_cell.angle_gamma   90.00
#
_symmetry.space_group_name_H-M   'P 1'
#
loop_
_entity.id
_entity.type
_entity.pdbx_description
1 polymer ?
#
loop_
_entity_poly.entity_id
_entity_poly.type
_entity_poly.pdbx_seq_one_letter_code
_entity_poly.pdbx_strand_id
1 'polypeptide(L)'
;SLGNFWVDVTRSILYILVPLSLALSLLLIWQGVPQNFSPYRTVALLEPIMTEDGATVTEQMVPMGPQASQIAPKQLGTNGGGFNGANSAHPHENPTPIANLLEMLSLLLIPAGLCFTFGRQIGDMRQGAAIFLAMTLLLTTAMGFTVWGEQNATPQLAQAGQVDVTARATPLGHAGGNTQAGGNMEGKETRFGITNSAIWAAATTAASNGSVNAMHDSLTPVGGLVPMVLMQLGEVVFGGVGSGLYGMLAFVL
;
A
#
# COMPACT_ATOMS: atom_id res chain seq x y z
N SER A 1 -35.41 14.72 -1.26
CA SER A 1 -34.82 15.16 0.03
C SER A 1 -33.38 14.71 0.09
N LEU A 2 -32.51 15.53 0.66
CA LEU A 2 -31.08 15.21 0.84
C LEU A 2 -30.81 14.10 1.87
N GLY A 3 -31.84 13.46 2.40
CA GLY A 3 -31.69 12.42 3.42
C GLY A 3 -31.35 12.97 4.81
N ASN A 4 -30.92 12.10 5.70
CA ASN A 4 -30.43 12.45 7.01
C ASN A 4 -28.98 11.95 7.16
N PHE A 5 -28.05 12.88 7.29
CA PHE A 5 -26.61 12.59 7.38
C PHE A 5 -26.28 11.50 8.45
N TRP A 6 -26.84 11.64 9.65
CA TRP A 6 -26.56 10.70 10.73
C TRP A 6 -27.08 9.28 10.47
N VAL A 7 -28.24 9.18 9.82
CA VAL A 7 -28.80 7.88 9.41
C VAL A 7 -27.95 7.27 8.33
N ASP A 8 -27.52 8.06 7.35
CA ASP A 8 -26.76 7.56 6.21
C ASP A 8 -25.33 7.14 6.62
N VAL A 9 -24.67 7.92 7.50
CA VAL A 9 -23.39 7.56 8.10
C VAL A 9 -23.51 6.27 8.90
N THR A 10 -24.53 6.16 9.77
CA THR A 10 -24.75 4.96 10.58
C THR A 10 -24.96 3.73 9.70
N ARG A 11 -25.76 3.85 8.65
CA ARG A 11 -25.97 2.75 7.68
C ARG A 11 -24.71 2.37 6.95
N SER A 12 -23.92 3.33 6.47
CA SER A 12 -22.65 3.08 5.79
C SER A 12 -21.67 2.34 6.69
N ILE A 13 -21.58 2.75 7.96
CA ILE A 13 -20.73 2.09 8.95
C ILE A 13 -21.22 0.66 9.21
N LEU A 14 -22.50 0.49 9.58
CA LEU A 14 -23.01 -0.81 10.03
C LEU A 14 -23.18 -1.83 8.89
N TYR A 15 -23.56 -1.40 7.70
CA TYR A 15 -23.88 -2.33 6.59
C TYR A 15 -22.75 -2.51 5.58
N ILE A 16 -21.79 -1.59 5.53
CA ILE A 16 -20.66 -1.67 4.57
C ILE A 16 -19.34 -1.80 5.29
N LEU A 17 -18.95 -0.80 6.08
CA LEU A 17 -17.60 -0.74 6.64
C LEU A 17 -17.34 -1.83 7.69
N VAL A 18 -18.24 -2.05 8.63
CA VAL A 18 -18.08 -3.06 9.69
C VAL A 18 -18.01 -4.48 9.12
N PRO A 19 -18.94 -4.93 8.24
CA PRO A 19 -18.85 -6.28 7.67
C PRO A 19 -17.59 -6.51 6.84
N LEU A 20 -17.20 -5.54 6.01
CA LEU A 20 -15.99 -5.65 5.20
C LEU A 20 -14.73 -5.64 6.07
N SER A 21 -14.68 -4.76 7.09
CA SER A 21 -13.55 -4.71 8.03
C SER A 21 -13.42 -5.99 8.84
N LEU A 22 -14.53 -6.57 9.26
CA LEU A 22 -14.53 -7.86 9.97
C LEU A 22 -14.00 -8.97 9.07
N ALA A 23 -14.50 -9.07 7.84
CA ALA A 23 -14.03 -10.07 6.89
C ALA A 23 -12.54 -9.93 6.58
N LEU A 24 -12.08 -8.69 6.31
CA LEU A 24 -10.66 -8.43 6.05
C LEU A 24 -9.80 -8.72 7.29
N SER A 25 -10.25 -8.34 8.49
CA SER A 25 -9.52 -8.63 9.73
C SER A 25 -9.31 -10.14 9.92
N LEU A 26 -10.34 -10.94 9.67
CA LEU A 26 -10.24 -12.40 9.77
C LEU A 26 -9.24 -12.98 8.76
N LEU A 27 -9.24 -12.46 7.52
CA LEU A 27 -8.27 -12.85 6.50
C LEU A 27 -6.84 -12.45 6.89
N LEU A 28 -6.65 -11.26 7.45
CA LEU A 28 -5.34 -10.80 7.92
C LEU A 28 -4.84 -11.61 9.12
N ILE A 29 -5.71 -11.96 10.07
CA ILE A 29 -5.38 -12.86 11.18
C ILE A 29 -4.93 -14.23 10.65
N TRP A 30 -5.66 -14.76 9.67
CA TRP A 30 -5.27 -16.01 9.02
C TRP A 30 -3.90 -15.93 8.34
N GLN A 31 -3.52 -14.75 7.84
CA GLN A 31 -2.21 -14.50 7.26
C GLN A 31 -1.10 -14.26 8.30
N GLY A 32 -1.44 -14.18 9.59
CA GLY A 32 -0.47 -14.04 10.68
C GLY A 32 -0.37 -12.63 11.28
N VAL A 33 -1.25 -11.72 10.91
CA VAL A 33 -1.32 -10.40 11.56
C VAL A 33 -1.78 -10.55 13.00
N PRO A 34 -1.06 -10.00 14.00
CA PRO A 34 -1.43 -10.12 15.41
C PRO A 34 -2.80 -9.53 15.72
N GLN A 35 -3.58 -10.26 16.52
CA GLN A 35 -4.85 -9.79 17.06
C GLN A 35 -5.01 -10.26 18.50
N ASN A 36 -4.52 -9.47 19.44
CA ASN A 36 -4.58 -9.79 20.86
C ASN A 36 -4.54 -8.49 21.69
N PHE A 37 -4.66 -8.62 23.01
CA PHE A 37 -4.53 -7.53 23.98
C PHE A 37 -3.35 -7.76 24.94
N SER A 38 -2.39 -8.55 24.53
CA SER A 38 -1.17 -8.79 25.31
C SER A 38 -0.30 -7.54 25.38
N PRO A 39 0.44 -7.33 26.48
CA PRO A 39 1.50 -6.32 26.52
C PRO A 39 2.61 -6.67 25.53
N TYR A 40 3.44 -5.70 25.21
CA TYR A 40 4.64 -5.93 24.43
C TYR A 40 5.49 -7.05 25.04
N ARG A 41 6.13 -7.84 24.19
CA ARG A 41 6.95 -8.98 24.60
C ARG A 41 8.41 -8.72 24.30
N THR A 42 9.25 -8.90 25.30
CA THR A 42 10.70 -8.93 25.10
C THR A 42 11.07 -10.34 24.65
N VAL A 43 11.77 -10.44 23.53
CA VAL A 43 12.30 -11.69 22.97
C VAL A 43 13.80 -11.59 22.82
N ALA A 44 14.50 -12.68 23.12
CA ALA A 44 15.93 -12.78 22.91
C ALA A 44 16.23 -12.82 21.41
N LEU A 45 17.23 -12.08 20.99
CA LEU A 45 17.76 -12.15 19.63
C LEU A 45 18.54 -13.45 19.44
N LEU A 46 18.40 -14.07 18.27
CA LEU A 46 19.21 -15.25 17.92
C LEU A 46 20.69 -14.90 17.82
N GLU A 47 20.99 -13.73 17.32
CA GLU A 47 22.34 -13.17 17.24
C GLU A 47 22.35 -11.79 17.89
N PRO A 48 23.26 -11.54 18.86
CA PRO A 48 23.42 -10.23 19.45
C PRO A 48 23.85 -9.20 18.41
N ILE A 49 23.28 -8.00 18.48
CA ILE A 49 23.64 -6.87 17.60
C ILE A 49 24.53 -5.92 18.37
N MET A 50 25.67 -5.56 17.80
CA MET A 50 26.49 -4.45 18.33
C MET A 50 25.96 -3.13 17.74
N THR A 51 25.62 -2.18 18.62
CA THR A 51 25.28 -0.82 18.21
C THR A 51 26.54 -0.03 17.86
N GLU A 52 26.39 1.08 17.16
CA GLU A 52 27.50 1.98 16.81
C GLU A 52 28.27 2.47 18.05
N ASP A 53 27.60 2.61 19.18
CA ASP A 53 28.15 2.99 20.47
C ASP A 53 28.92 1.86 21.19
N GLY A 54 29.01 0.67 20.57
CA GLY A 54 29.67 -0.53 21.13
C GLY A 54 28.84 -1.28 22.17
N ALA A 55 27.58 -0.94 22.38
CA ALA A 55 26.70 -1.68 23.26
C ALA A 55 26.17 -2.95 22.56
N THR A 56 26.07 -4.04 23.29
CA THR A 56 25.53 -5.30 22.78
C THR A 56 24.05 -5.39 23.12
N VAL A 57 23.19 -5.44 22.09
CA VAL A 57 21.75 -5.65 22.23
C VAL A 57 21.47 -7.12 22.06
N THR A 58 20.91 -7.74 23.09
CA THR A 58 20.56 -9.19 23.14
C THR A 58 19.07 -9.45 23.10
N GLU A 59 18.27 -8.42 23.26
CA GLU A 59 16.82 -8.52 23.35
C GLU A 59 16.13 -7.49 22.43
N GLN A 60 14.97 -7.87 21.91
CA GLN A 60 14.11 -6.99 21.13
C GLN A 60 12.72 -6.95 21.74
N MET A 61 12.15 -5.74 21.81
CA MET A 61 10.76 -5.57 22.20
C MET A 61 9.85 -5.75 20.98
N VAL A 62 8.97 -6.73 21.02
CA VAL A 62 8.01 -7.05 19.95
C VAL A 62 6.66 -6.44 20.30
N PRO A 63 6.11 -5.51 19.50
CA PRO A 63 4.80 -4.93 19.73
C PRO A 63 3.71 -5.97 19.50
N MET A 64 2.85 -6.12 20.50
CA MET A 64 1.64 -6.93 20.42
C MET A 64 0.42 -6.01 20.42
N GLY A 65 -0.76 -6.53 20.15
CA GLY A 65 -1.99 -5.73 20.22
C GLY A 65 -3.02 -6.12 19.17
N PRO A 66 -4.15 -5.39 19.08
CA PRO A 66 -5.24 -5.66 18.16
C PRO A 66 -4.94 -5.09 16.75
N GLN A 67 -3.87 -5.55 16.13
CA GLN A 67 -3.34 -4.96 14.90
C GLN A 67 -4.26 -5.22 13.69
N ALA A 68 -4.74 -6.46 13.50
CA ALA A 68 -5.57 -6.81 12.35
C ALA A 68 -6.87 -5.99 12.28
N SER A 69 -7.52 -5.78 13.43
CA SER A 69 -8.75 -4.98 13.50
C SER A 69 -8.53 -3.48 13.27
N GLN A 70 -7.31 -3.00 13.40
CA GLN A 70 -6.96 -1.62 13.08
C GLN A 70 -6.55 -1.49 11.60
N ILE A 71 -5.84 -2.49 11.06
CA ILE A 71 -5.36 -2.48 9.67
C ILE A 71 -6.53 -2.58 8.67
N ALA A 72 -7.53 -3.41 8.96
CA ALA A 72 -8.65 -3.58 8.04
C ALA A 72 -9.42 -2.26 7.75
N PRO A 73 -9.89 -1.49 8.74
CA PRO A 73 -10.51 -0.20 8.47
C PRO A 73 -9.51 0.85 7.94
N LYS A 74 -8.22 0.75 8.31
CA LYS A 74 -7.17 1.59 7.74
C LYS A 74 -7.11 1.48 6.22
N GLN A 75 -7.20 0.28 5.68
CA GLN A 75 -7.13 0.03 4.25
C GLN A 75 -8.47 0.31 3.55
N LEU A 76 -9.56 -0.28 4.04
CA LEU A 76 -10.90 -0.11 3.44
C LEU A 76 -11.39 1.33 3.48
N GLY A 77 -11.10 2.05 4.55
CA GLY A 77 -11.48 3.45 4.73
C GLY A 77 -10.59 4.44 3.98
N THR A 78 -9.52 3.97 3.34
CA THR A 78 -8.49 4.79 2.69
C THR A 78 -7.95 5.93 3.57
N ASN A 79 -7.79 5.67 4.87
CA ASN A 79 -7.24 6.64 5.82
C ASN A 79 -5.74 6.46 6.11
N GLY A 80 -5.16 5.34 5.72
CA GLY A 80 -3.72 5.10 5.83
C GLY A 80 -3.19 5.03 7.25
N GLY A 81 -1.91 5.24 7.39
CA GLY A 81 -1.20 5.06 8.65
C GLY A 81 -0.90 3.60 8.96
N GLY A 82 -0.64 3.29 10.23
CA GLY A 82 -0.37 1.94 10.69
C GLY A 82 -0.40 1.82 12.20
N PHE A 83 -0.49 0.60 12.71
CA PHE A 83 -0.31 0.29 14.11
C PHE A 83 1.16 0.49 14.51
N ASN A 84 2.06 0.12 13.61
CA ASN A 84 3.49 0.30 13.72
C ASN A 84 3.95 1.50 12.89
N GLY A 85 5.04 2.16 13.30
CA GLY A 85 5.54 3.36 12.62
C GLY A 85 5.95 3.17 11.15
N ALA A 86 6.31 1.94 10.77
CA ALA A 86 6.66 1.58 9.40
C ALA A 86 5.44 1.24 8.52
N ASN A 87 4.23 1.40 9.01
CA ASN A 87 2.99 1.09 8.30
C ASN A 87 2.96 -0.35 7.76
N SER A 88 2.44 -0.55 6.55
CA SER A 88 2.38 -1.86 5.89
C SER A 88 3.75 -2.37 5.40
N ALA A 89 4.84 -1.66 5.67
CA ALA A 89 6.19 -2.22 5.57
C ALA A 89 6.54 -3.09 6.78
N HIS A 90 5.89 -2.87 7.93
CA HIS A 90 6.15 -3.67 9.13
C HIS A 90 5.68 -5.12 8.97
N PRO A 91 6.51 -6.13 9.33
CA PRO A 91 6.16 -7.55 9.16
C PRO A 91 4.87 -7.97 9.88
N HIS A 92 4.53 -7.35 11.00
CA HIS A 92 3.28 -7.65 11.72
C HIS A 92 2.04 -7.08 11.04
N GLU A 93 2.15 -6.01 10.26
CA GLU A 93 1.00 -5.44 9.56
C GLU A 93 0.74 -6.14 8.23
N ASN A 94 1.80 -6.55 7.55
CA ASN A 94 1.74 -7.12 6.21
C ASN A 94 2.74 -8.28 6.08
N PRO A 95 2.47 -9.44 6.71
CA PRO A 95 3.44 -10.52 6.84
C PRO A 95 3.70 -11.31 5.56
N THR A 96 2.73 -11.39 4.66
CA THR A 96 2.78 -12.31 3.51
C THR A 96 2.45 -11.62 2.19
N PRO A 97 2.85 -12.18 1.03
CA PRO A 97 2.42 -11.67 -0.26
C PRO A 97 0.88 -11.66 -0.45
N ILE A 98 0.17 -12.59 0.20
CA ILE A 98 -1.29 -12.62 0.18
C ILE A 98 -1.86 -11.48 1.01
N ALA A 99 -1.30 -11.21 2.20
CA ALA A 99 -1.69 -10.04 3.00
C ALA A 99 -1.48 -8.74 2.20
N ASN A 100 -0.31 -8.60 1.56
CA ASN A 100 0.01 -7.46 0.70
C ASN A 100 -1.02 -7.27 -0.43
N LEU A 101 -1.41 -8.33 -1.10
CA LEU A 101 -2.43 -8.28 -2.15
C LEU A 101 -3.82 -7.91 -1.59
N LEU A 102 -4.23 -8.52 -0.48
CA LEU A 102 -5.53 -8.26 0.15
C LEU A 102 -5.65 -6.82 0.63
N GLU A 103 -4.61 -6.30 1.28
CA GLU A 103 -4.58 -4.91 1.71
C GLU A 103 -4.66 -3.97 0.50
N MET A 104 -3.85 -4.19 -0.53
CA MET A 104 -3.84 -3.36 -1.73
C MET A 104 -5.19 -3.40 -2.47
N LEU A 105 -5.82 -4.55 -2.61
CA LEU A 105 -7.16 -4.65 -3.19
C LEU A 105 -8.20 -3.92 -2.34
N SER A 106 -8.04 -3.93 -1.02
CA SER A 106 -8.95 -3.25 -0.10
C SER A 106 -8.93 -1.74 -0.26
N LEU A 107 -7.79 -1.14 -0.61
CA LEU A 107 -7.68 0.29 -0.91
C LEU A 107 -8.58 0.68 -2.08
N LEU A 108 -8.70 -0.19 -3.07
CA LEU A 108 -9.38 0.09 -4.34
C LEU A 108 -10.84 -0.35 -4.35
N LEU A 109 -11.25 -1.19 -3.38
CA LEU A 109 -12.53 -1.89 -3.40
C LEU A 109 -13.73 -0.93 -3.33
N ILE A 110 -13.75 -0.05 -2.33
CA ILE A 110 -14.88 0.86 -2.14
C ILE A 110 -14.91 1.94 -3.22
N PRO A 111 -13.81 2.60 -3.60
CA PRO A 111 -13.77 3.50 -4.75
C PRO A 111 -14.31 2.87 -6.04
N ALA A 112 -13.91 1.62 -6.33
CA ALA A 112 -14.46 0.88 -7.47
C ALA A 112 -15.97 0.68 -7.36
N GLY A 113 -16.46 0.28 -6.19
CA GLY A 113 -17.89 0.09 -5.92
C GLY A 113 -18.72 1.37 -6.09
N LEU A 114 -18.14 2.52 -5.74
CA LEU A 114 -18.81 3.83 -5.87
C LEU A 114 -19.08 4.21 -7.33
N CYS A 115 -18.25 3.78 -8.29
CA CYS A 115 -18.51 4.01 -9.72
C CYS A 115 -19.81 3.33 -10.16
N PHE A 116 -20.05 2.10 -9.70
CA PHE A 116 -21.31 1.37 -10.01
C PHE A 116 -22.50 1.96 -9.25
N THR A 117 -22.30 2.43 -8.02
CA THR A 117 -23.32 3.15 -7.26
C THR A 117 -23.76 4.41 -8.01
N PHE A 118 -22.80 5.18 -8.52
CA PHE A 118 -23.07 6.36 -9.34
C PHE A 118 -23.88 6.00 -10.59
N GLY A 119 -23.43 5.02 -11.38
CA GLY A 119 -24.17 4.57 -12.58
C GLY A 119 -25.61 4.16 -12.26
N ARG A 120 -25.83 3.53 -11.11
CA ARG A 120 -27.16 3.13 -10.65
C ARG A 120 -28.04 4.33 -10.27
N GLN A 121 -27.46 5.33 -9.61
CA GLN A 121 -28.18 6.54 -9.20
C GLN A 121 -28.63 7.39 -10.38
N ILE A 122 -27.82 7.51 -11.44
CA ILE A 122 -28.18 8.25 -12.65
C ILE A 122 -29.02 7.43 -13.64
N GLY A 123 -29.25 6.13 -13.35
CA GLY A 123 -30.02 5.23 -14.22
C GLY A 123 -29.26 4.76 -15.46
N ASP A 124 -27.96 5.00 -15.56
CA ASP A 124 -27.12 4.54 -16.68
C ASP A 124 -25.81 3.89 -16.19
N MET A 125 -25.82 2.57 -16.17
CA MET A 125 -24.65 1.77 -15.78
C MET A 125 -23.44 1.93 -16.70
N ARG A 126 -23.64 2.38 -17.95
CA ARG A 126 -22.55 2.62 -18.91
C ARG A 126 -21.67 3.77 -18.44
N GLN A 127 -22.25 4.79 -17.82
CA GLN A 127 -21.50 5.91 -17.26
C GLN A 127 -20.63 5.47 -16.07
N GLY A 128 -21.20 4.68 -15.16
CA GLY A 128 -20.42 4.08 -14.08
C GLY A 128 -19.26 3.21 -14.57
N ALA A 129 -19.51 2.38 -15.59
CA ALA A 129 -18.48 1.55 -16.20
C ALA A 129 -17.41 2.39 -16.93
N ALA A 130 -17.81 3.47 -17.61
CA ALA A 130 -16.86 4.37 -18.28
C ALA A 130 -15.92 5.05 -17.28
N ILE A 131 -16.44 5.54 -16.15
CA ILE A 131 -15.63 6.12 -15.07
C ILE A 131 -14.68 5.06 -14.51
N PHE A 132 -15.18 3.88 -14.17
CA PHE A 132 -14.35 2.78 -13.65
C PHE A 132 -13.24 2.39 -14.63
N LEU A 133 -13.53 2.33 -15.93
CA LEU A 133 -12.53 2.05 -16.97
C LEU A 133 -11.47 3.15 -17.04
N ALA A 134 -11.88 4.41 -17.05
CA ALA A 134 -10.96 5.54 -17.07
C ALA A 134 -10.01 5.53 -15.84
N MET A 135 -10.58 5.34 -14.64
CA MET A 135 -9.81 5.20 -13.39
C MET A 135 -8.81 4.04 -13.47
N THR A 136 -9.26 2.88 -13.97
CA THR A 136 -8.41 1.69 -14.10
C THR A 136 -7.28 1.90 -15.11
N LEU A 137 -7.55 2.53 -16.25
CA LEU A 137 -6.53 2.85 -17.25
C LEU A 137 -5.47 3.83 -16.71
N LEU A 138 -5.90 4.87 -16.01
CA LEU A 138 -4.97 5.83 -15.40
C LEU A 138 -4.12 5.15 -14.31
N LEU A 139 -4.74 4.36 -13.44
CA LEU A 139 -4.04 3.65 -12.37
C LEU A 139 -3.04 2.64 -12.94
N THR A 140 -3.45 1.80 -13.88
CA THR A 140 -2.54 0.80 -14.49
C THR A 140 -1.38 1.44 -15.24
N THR A 141 -1.62 2.57 -15.88
CA THR A 141 -0.57 3.38 -16.51
C THR A 141 0.39 3.92 -15.45
N ALA A 142 -0.12 4.50 -14.38
CA ALA A 142 0.68 4.99 -13.25
C ALA A 142 1.52 3.88 -12.63
N MET A 143 0.92 2.71 -12.34
CA MET A 143 1.65 1.53 -11.84
C MET A 143 2.77 1.11 -12.80
N GLY A 144 2.47 1.05 -14.10
CA GLY A 144 3.47 0.69 -15.12
C GLY A 144 4.66 1.64 -15.14
N PHE A 145 4.42 2.94 -15.09
CA PHE A 145 5.49 3.94 -15.04
C PHE A 145 6.31 3.87 -13.74
N THR A 146 5.66 3.66 -12.59
CA THR A 146 6.37 3.51 -11.32
C THR A 146 7.26 2.26 -11.34
N VAL A 147 6.72 1.12 -11.77
CA VAL A 147 7.49 -0.14 -11.89
C VAL A 147 8.65 0.04 -12.84
N TRP A 148 8.42 0.65 -14.00
CA TRP A 148 9.49 0.91 -14.99
C TRP A 148 10.57 1.82 -14.41
N GLY A 149 10.20 2.88 -13.71
CA GLY A 149 11.15 3.77 -13.06
C GLY A 149 11.98 3.08 -11.99
N GLU A 150 11.35 2.25 -11.16
CA GLU A 150 12.01 1.56 -10.06
C GLU A 150 12.85 0.35 -10.48
N GLN A 151 12.55 -0.26 -11.63
CA GLN A 151 13.36 -1.33 -12.20
C GLN A 151 14.67 -0.82 -12.86
N ASN A 152 14.79 0.49 -13.08
CA ASN A 152 16.00 1.11 -13.54
C ASN A 152 16.73 1.73 -12.36
N ALA A 153 17.90 1.19 -12.00
CA ALA A 153 18.71 1.78 -10.93
C ALA A 153 19.16 3.19 -11.30
N THR A 154 19.30 4.05 -10.30
CA THR A 154 19.86 5.38 -10.51
C THR A 154 21.36 5.29 -10.81
N PRO A 155 21.93 6.26 -11.56
CA PRO A 155 23.38 6.31 -11.78
C PRO A 155 24.20 6.35 -10.48
N GLN A 156 23.66 6.94 -9.43
CA GLN A 156 24.29 7.02 -8.11
C GLN A 156 24.43 5.64 -7.47
N LEU A 157 23.40 4.80 -7.54
CA LEU A 157 23.45 3.42 -7.03
C LEU A 157 24.44 2.57 -7.83
N ALA A 158 24.53 2.80 -9.14
CA ALA A 158 25.53 2.16 -9.99
C ALA A 158 26.96 2.55 -9.60
N GLN A 159 27.20 3.84 -9.35
CA GLN A 159 28.50 4.35 -8.95
C GLN A 159 28.91 3.85 -7.54
N ALA A 160 27.97 3.59 -6.65
CA ALA A 160 28.24 3.00 -5.35
C ALA A 160 28.74 1.54 -5.43
N GLY A 161 28.73 0.94 -6.64
CA GLY A 161 29.33 -0.39 -6.91
C GLY A 161 28.59 -1.56 -6.32
N GLN A 162 27.37 -1.35 -5.81
CA GLN A 162 26.58 -2.38 -5.14
C GLN A 162 25.40 -2.89 -5.97
N VAL A 163 25.10 -2.23 -7.09
CA VAL A 163 23.98 -2.57 -7.96
C VAL A 163 24.49 -2.76 -9.38
N ASP A 164 24.21 -3.91 -9.96
CA ASP A 164 24.43 -4.13 -11.37
C ASP A 164 23.25 -3.57 -12.17
N VAL A 165 23.41 -2.38 -12.72
CA VAL A 165 22.38 -1.72 -13.55
C VAL A 165 22.10 -2.44 -14.87
N THR A 166 22.96 -3.38 -15.27
CA THR A 166 22.81 -4.16 -16.51
C THR A 166 22.12 -5.51 -16.23
N ALA A 167 22.00 -5.91 -14.97
CA ALA A 167 21.47 -7.22 -14.63
C ALA A 167 19.97 -7.26 -14.89
N ARG A 168 19.60 -7.93 -15.95
CA ARG A 168 18.30 -8.58 -16.06
C ARG A 168 18.24 -9.63 -14.97
N ALA A 169 17.05 -9.77 -14.34
CA ALA A 169 16.81 -10.74 -13.27
C ALA A 169 17.60 -12.03 -13.50
N THR A 170 18.67 -12.22 -12.74
CA THR A 170 19.41 -13.48 -12.73
C THR A 170 18.54 -14.51 -12.01
N PRO A 171 18.38 -15.72 -12.58
CA PRO A 171 17.67 -16.78 -11.87
C PRO A 171 18.30 -17.02 -10.49
N LEU A 172 17.48 -17.18 -9.48
CA LEU A 172 17.88 -17.58 -8.13
C LEU A 172 18.83 -18.78 -8.20
N GLY A 173 20.07 -18.62 -7.76
CA GLY A 173 21.03 -19.73 -7.67
C GLY A 173 22.42 -19.47 -8.23
N HIS A 174 22.73 -18.34 -8.80
CA HIS A 174 24.09 -18.01 -9.21
C HIS A 174 24.82 -17.25 -8.11
N ALA A 175 25.44 -18.00 -7.21
CA ALA A 175 26.46 -17.50 -6.32
C ALA A 175 27.68 -17.09 -7.16
N GLY A 176 27.87 -15.83 -7.42
CA GLY A 176 29.03 -15.39 -8.20
C GLY A 176 29.34 -13.92 -8.18
N GLY A 177 28.56 -13.10 -7.52
CA GLY A 177 28.85 -11.68 -7.40
C GLY A 177 28.18 -11.07 -6.17
N ASN A 178 28.87 -10.19 -5.49
CA ASN A 178 28.33 -9.36 -4.41
C ASN A 178 27.39 -8.26 -4.95
N THR A 179 26.92 -8.38 -6.19
CA THR A 179 26.07 -7.39 -6.86
C THR A 179 24.62 -7.82 -6.78
N GLN A 180 23.80 -6.93 -6.27
CA GLN A 180 22.35 -7.06 -6.27
C GLN A 180 21.83 -7.00 -7.71
N ALA A 181 20.83 -7.82 -8.05
CA ALA A 181 20.10 -7.69 -9.32
C ALA A 181 19.59 -6.25 -9.49
N GLY A 182 19.63 -5.75 -10.73
CA GLY A 182 19.37 -4.35 -11.07
C GLY A 182 18.02 -3.84 -10.57
N GLY A 183 17.92 -2.53 -10.48
CA GLY A 183 16.77 -1.79 -9.97
C GLY A 183 17.03 -1.12 -8.65
N ASN A 184 16.03 -0.38 -8.16
CA ASN A 184 16.11 0.40 -6.93
C ASN A 184 15.47 -0.34 -5.75
N MET A 185 16.27 -0.94 -4.90
CA MET A 185 15.84 -1.58 -3.66
C MET A 185 15.93 -0.66 -2.43
N GLU A 186 16.42 0.58 -2.60
CA GLU A 186 16.48 1.52 -1.49
C GLU A 186 15.10 1.74 -0.88
N GLY A 187 15.03 1.72 0.45
CA GLY A 187 13.79 1.93 1.20
C GLY A 187 12.69 0.89 0.97
N LYS A 188 13.01 -0.26 0.38
CA LYS A 188 12.07 -1.34 0.08
C LYS A 188 12.39 -2.61 0.86
N GLU A 189 11.35 -3.31 1.29
CA GLU A 189 11.46 -4.60 1.94
C GLU A 189 11.79 -5.72 0.92
N THR A 190 12.80 -6.53 1.22
CA THR A 190 13.23 -7.63 0.33
C THR A 190 12.10 -8.63 0.07
N ARG A 191 11.21 -8.84 1.02
CA ARG A 191 10.06 -9.75 0.91
C ARG A 191 8.99 -9.29 -0.10
N PHE A 192 8.91 -8.00 -0.40
CA PHE A 192 8.01 -7.44 -1.43
C PHE A 192 8.72 -7.20 -2.75
N GLY A 193 10.00 -6.86 -2.70
CA GLY A 193 10.78 -6.52 -3.87
C GLY A 193 10.34 -5.21 -4.52
N ILE A 194 10.94 -4.91 -5.66
CA ILE A 194 10.76 -3.64 -6.36
C ILE A 194 9.32 -3.49 -6.88
N THR A 195 8.82 -4.50 -7.55
CA THR A 195 7.52 -4.43 -8.26
C THR A 195 6.35 -4.21 -7.31
N ASN A 196 6.24 -5.00 -6.22
CA ASN A 196 5.14 -4.83 -5.27
C ASN A 196 5.21 -3.49 -4.54
N SER A 197 6.40 -3.01 -4.22
CA SER A 197 6.60 -1.71 -3.61
C SER A 197 6.19 -0.57 -4.55
N ALA A 198 6.56 -0.64 -5.81
CA ALA A 198 6.20 0.34 -6.84
C ALA A 198 4.68 0.38 -7.11
N ILE A 199 4.05 -0.79 -7.22
CA ILE A 199 2.60 -0.91 -7.41
C ILE A 199 1.85 -0.33 -6.21
N TRP A 200 2.30 -0.65 -4.98
CA TRP A 200 1.69 -0.10 -3.77
C TRP A 200 1.79 1.42 -3.73
N ALA A 201 2.95 2.00 -4.04
CA ALA A 201 3.14 3.45 -4.05
C ALA A 201 2.15 4.15 -4.98
N ALA A 202 1.93 3.62 -6.18
CA ALA A 202 0.93 4.16 -7.11
C ALA A 202 -0.50 3.95 -6.60
N ALA A 203 -0.84 2.75 -6.09
CA ALA A 203 -2.18 2.44 -5.61
C ALA A 203 -2.59 3.27 -4.40
N THR A 204 -1.72 3.37 -3.40
CA THR A 204 -2.01 4.12 -2.17
C THR A 204 -2.21 5.61 -2.44
N THR A 205 -1.41 6.18 -3.34
CA THR A 205 -1.52 7.60 -3.71
C THR A 205 -2.73 7.85 -4.60
N ALA A 206 -3.05 6.95 -5.53
CA ALA A 206 -4.24 7.06 -6.36
C ALA A 206 -5.55 7.01 -5.55
N ALA A 207 -5.55 6.27 -4.44
CA ALA A 207 -6.71 6.06 -3.56
C ALA A 207 -6.76 7.02 -2.37
N SER A 208 -5.84 7.97 -2.25
CA SER A 208 -5.73 8.87 -1.09
C SER A 208 -5.63 8.12 0.25
N ASN A 209 -4.89 7.00 0.28
CA ASN A 209 -4.81 6.15 1.46
C ASN A 209 -3.67 6.57 2.40
N GLY A 210 -2.44 6.64 1.90
CA GLY A 210 -1.26 7.02 2.68
C GLY A 210 -0.57 5.88 3.42
N SER A 211 -1.11 4.66 3.48
CA SER A 211 -0.32 3.51 3.96
C SER A 211 0.73 3.13 2.94
N VAL A 212 1.90 2.72 3.41
CA VAL A 212 3.04 2.41 2.56
C VAL A 212 3.66 1.07 2.94
N ASN A 213 4.17 0.32 1.96
CA ASN A 213 4.99 -0.86 2.18
C ASN A 213 6.46 -0.64 1.79
N ALA A 214 6.80 0.60 1.41
CA ALA A 214 8.15 1.06 1.10
C ALA A 214 8.29 2.54 1.40
N MET A 215 9.52 3.03 1.56
CA MET A 215 9.81 4.44 1.75
C MET A 215 9.65 5.19 0.42
N HIS A 216 8.69 6.10 0.32
CA HIS A 216 8.44 6.86 -0.91
C HIS A 216 9.57 7.85 -1.24
N ASP A 217 10.26 8.32 -0.21
CA ASP A 217 11.40 9.25 -0.37
C ASP A 217 12.61 8.59 -1.04
N SER A 218 12.69 7.26 -1.02
CA SER A 218 13.74 6.47 -1.64
C SER A 218 13.38 5.99 -3.07
N LEU A 219 12.28 6.47 -3.64
CA LEU A 219 11.94 6.17 -5.03
C LEU A 219 12.89 6.90 -6.00
N THR A 220 13.13 6.30 -7.16
CA THR A 220 13.86 6.97 -8.23
C THR A 220 13.14 8.25 -8.67
N PRO A 221 13.81 9.22 -9.31
CA PRO A 221 13.15 10.44 -9.78
C PRO A 221 11.94 10.16 -10.68
N VAL A 222 12.00 9.14 -11.52
CA VAL A 222 10.90 8.74 -12.41
C VAL A 222 9.81 8.00 -11.64
N GLY A 223 10.20 7.06 -10.76
CA GLY A 223 9.27 6.35 -9.90
C GLY A 223 8.53 7.28 -8.95
N GLY A 224 9.23 8.23 -8.34
CA GLY A 224 8.67 9.22 -7.41
C GLY A 224 7.82 10.30 -8.10
N LEU A 225 8.07 10.58 -9.37
CA LEU A 225 7.24 11.50 -10.17
C LEU A 225 5.77 11.06 -10.19
N VAL A 226 5.52 9.75 -10.27
CA VAL A 226 4.15 9.22 -10.38
C VAL A 226 3.30 9.54 -9.15
N PRO A 227 3.71 9.21 -7.91
CA PRO A 227 2.99 9.65 -6.71
C PRO A 227 2.82 11.17 -6.64
N MET A 228 3.82 11.96 -7.04
CA MET A 228 3.72 13.42 -7.06
C MET A 228 2.63 13.91 -8.01
N VAL A 229 2.55 13.35 -9.21
CA VAL A 229 1.49 13.68 -10.19
C VAL A 229 0.11 13.25 -9.66
N LEU A 230 0.01 12.07 -9.06
CA LEU A 230 -1.24 11.59 -8.46
C LEU A 230 -1.72 12.51 -7.33
N MET A 231 -0.81 13.00 -6.48
CA MET A 231 -1.11 14.00 -5.45
C MET A 231 -1.56 15.33 -6.04
N GLN A 232 -0.91 15.81 -7.09
CA GLN A 232 -1.31 17.06 -7.77
C GLN A 232 -2.69 16.94 -8.42
N LEU A 233 -3.06 15.76 -8.89
CA LEU A 233 -4.43 15.48 -9.37
C LEU A 233 -5.46 15.39 -8.23
N GLY A 234 -5.04 15.54 -6.98
CA GLY A 234 -5.92 15.46 -5.81
C GLY A 234 -6.21 14.05 -5.35
N GLU A 235 -5.36 13.08 -5.72
CA GLU A 235 -5.51 11.67 -5.31
C GLU A 235 -6.87 11.06 -5.67
N VAL A 236 -7.41 11.46 -6.80
CA VAL A 236 -8.77 11.08 -7.25
C VAL A 236 -8.78 10.01 -8.33
N VAL A 237 -7.61 9.58 -8.82
CA VAL A 237 -7.51 8.61 -9.92
C VAL A 237 -8.22 7.30 -9.57
N PHE A 238 -8.13 6.85 -8.32
CA PHE A 238 -9.00 5.81 -7.77
C PHE A 238 -9.72 6.29 -6.51
N GLY A 239 -9.78 7.57 -6.30
CA GLY A 239 -10.37 8.39 -5.26
C GLY A 239 -10.73 7.71 -3.93
N GLY A 240 -10.45 8.36 -2.81
CA GLY A 240 -10.79 7.80 -1.48
C GLY A 240 -12.29 7.61 -1.23
N VAL A 241 -12.61 6.96 -0.11
CA VAL A 241 -14.00 6.61 0.31
C VAL A 241 -14.84 7.84 0.62
N GLY A 242 -14.69 8.92 0.33
CA GLY A 242 -15.54 10.10 0.60
C GLY A 242 -15.38 11.14 -0.49
N SER A 243 -14.29 11.90 -0.42
CA SER A 243 -14.02 13.00 -1.34
C SER A 243 -13.62 12.56 -2.75
N GLY A 244 -13.07 11.35 -2.93
CA GLY A 244 -12.53 10.88 -4.20
C GLY A 244 -13.57 10.81 -5.32
N LEU A 245 -14.80 10.40 -5.02
CA LEU A 245 -15.88 10.40 -5.99
C LEU A 245 -16.20 11.83 -6.45
N TYR A 246 -16.28 12.79 -5.54
CA TYR A 246 -16.57 14.18 -5.88
C TYR A 246 -15.43 14.82 -6.68
N GLY A 247 -14.19 14.54 -6.32
CA GLY A 247 -13.03 14.96 -7.08
C GLY A 247 -13.06 14.41 -8.51
N MET A 248 -13.33 13.12 -8.70
CA MET A 248 -13.44 12.49 -10.01
C MET A 248 -14.58 13.12 -10.82
N LEU A 249 -15.73 13.42 -10.22
CA LEU A 249 -16.84 14.09 -10.90
C LEU A 249 -16.45 15.48 -11.39
N ALA A 250 -15.59 16.21 -10.66
CA ALA A 250 -15.08 17.50 -11.12
C ALA A 250 -14.21 17.38 -12.38
N PHE A 251 -13.55 16.26 -12.60
CA PHE A 251 -12.78 16.02 -13.84
C PHE A 251 -13.65 15.51 -15.00
N VAL A 252 -14.86 15.04 -14.74
CA VAL A 252 -15.81 14.61 -15.78
C VAL A 252 -16.53 15.80 -16.40
N LEU A 253 -16.67 16.91 -15.69
CA LEU A 253 -17.28 18.16 -16.15
C LEU A 253 -16.31 18.97 -16.98
#